data_758b6e8c9c0c0bb736ad2b3971be16cb
#
_entry.id   758b6e8c9c0c0bb736ad2b3971be16cb
#
_cell.length_a   1.000
_cell.length_b   1.000
_cell.length_c   1.000
_cell.angle_alpha   90.00
_cell.angle_beta   90.00
_cell.angle_gamma   90.00
#
_symmetry.space_group_name_H-M   'P 1'
#
loop_
_entity.id
_entity.type
_entity.pdbx_description
1 polymer ?
#
loop_
_entity_poly.entity_id
_entity_poly.type
_entity_poly.pdbx_seq_one_letter_code
_entity_poly.pdbx_strand_id
1 'polypeptide(L)'
;MARMPTMATRGNMEVKKIIETGDIFLGIEFGSTRIKAVLTDEKGEVLGIGIHDWENSFLDGIWTYPLDEILSGLSSCYASIKRDIKEKYGVTLKQIKYMGISAMMHGYMAFDKDMNLLAPFQTWRNSNTEEAAKDLSESFKFNIPLRWTIAHLYQRILDREEHVRNINFVTTLSSYIHYLLTGEKNIGIGDASGIFPIDSTAMNYDASMLDIFEEKIVEYKFPWKIREILPKVMVAGQRAGVLSKSGASLLDKDGDLQEGSILCPPEGDAGTGMVATNSIKKGTGNMSAGTSMFAMLVLDKKLNDYYEEIDMVTTPAGDPVAMSHANNGTSDLNAWVGLFREFSKLFGINISDGELFEKLYTNSLNGSPDCGNLMSFGYFSGEGITKLNEGRPLFLRSPKSEFNLANFMRAHLYSSLTAVKVGLDILTEKENVKIKKMMGHGGLFKTKGVGQRYLSAAINAPVEVLETASEGGAWGIALLALYVSQADKYSLDEFLSKKIFDKNTGSEIMADEKDVEGFKTFTQRYLNTVDIERLSVEKFAE
;
A
#
# COMPACT_ATOMS: atom_id res chain seq x y z
N MET A 1 -40.54 38.20 -2.36
CA MET A 1 -39.20 38.24 -1.67
C MET A 1 -38.52 36.89 -1.88
N ALA A 2 -37.57 36.82 -2.79
CA ALA A 2 -36.76 35.62 -2.98
C ALA A 2 -35.84 35.44 -1.77
N ARG A 3 -35.96 34.29 -1.10
CA ARG A 3 -35.05 33.97 0.04
C ARG A 3 -33.62 33.90 -0.51
N MET A 4 -32.71 34.68 0.02
CA MET A 4 -31.25 34.51 -0.23
C MET A 4 -30.84 33.12 0.19
N PRO A 5 -30.08 32.40 -0.66
CA PRO A 5 -29.61 31.06 -0.31
C PRO A 5 -28.68 31.12 0.90
N THR A 6 -28.83 30.17 1.82
CA THR A 6 -27.93 29.99 2.97
C THR A 6 -26.49 29.66 2.52
N MET A 7 -25.47 29.85 3.38
CA MET A 7 -24.07 29.54 3.04
C MET A 7 -23.91 28.10 2.48
N ALA A 8 -24.60 27.13 3.06
CA ALA A 8 -24.61 25.75 2.59
C ALA A 8 -25.19 25.57 1.16
N THR A 9 -26.23 26.35 0.80
CA THR A 9 -26.83 26.34 -0.55
C THR A 9 -25.96 27.06 -1.60
N ARG A 10 -25.14 28.05 -1.20
CA ARG A 10 -24.15 28.68 -2.10
C ARG A 10 -22.99 27.74 -2.40
N GLY A 11 -22.45 27.03 -1.41
CA GLY A 11 -21.41 26.01 -1.60
C GLY A 11 -21.85 24.90 -2.56
N ASN A 12 -23.07 24.36 -2.39
CA ASN A 12 -23.62 23.33 -3.28
C ASN A 12 -23.81 23.82 -4.72
N MET A 13 -24.16 25.09 -4.96
CA MET A 13 -24.30 25.63 -6.31
C MET A 13 -22.95 25.78 -7.02
N GLU A 14 -21.89 26.13 -6.30
CA GLU A 14 -20.53 26.22 -6.82
C GLU A 14 -19.98 24.84 -7.19
N VAL A 15 -20.11 23.86 -6.31
CA VAL A 15 -19.73 22.45 -6.57
C VAL A 15 -20.51 21.90 -7.78
N LYS A 16 -21.81 22.13 -7.84
CA LYS A 16 -22.64 21.74 -8.98
C LYS A 16 -22.08 22.28 -10.29
N LYS A 17 -21.69 23.55 -10.35
CA LYS A 17 -21.13 24.18 -11.54
C LYS A 17 -19.79 23.53 -11.94
N ILE A 18 -18.91 23.25 -10.96
CA ILE A 18 -17.61 22.58 -11.20
C ILE A 18 -17.84 21.20 -11.84
N ILE A 19 -18.83 20.43 -11.34
CA ILE A 19 -19.17 19.13 -11.90
C ILE A 19 -19.75 19.26 -13.30
N GLU A 20 -20.64 20.23 -13.54
CA GLU A 20 -21.25 20.49 -14.85
C GLU A 20 -20.22 20.91 -15.91
N THR A 21 -19.18 21.65 -15.52
CA THR A 21 -18.08 22.06 -16.41
C THR A 21 -17.02 20.98 -16.61
N GLY A 22 -17.05 19.91 -15.79
CA GLY A 22 -16.07 18.82 -15.85
C GLY A 22 -14.72 19.16 -15.23
N ASP A 23 -14.58 20.29 -14.49
CA ASP A 23 -13.34 20.67 -13.80
C ASP A 23 -13.12 19.84 -12.52
N ILE A 24 -13.15 18.54 -12.67
CA ILE A 24 -13.11 17.52 -11.61
C ILE A 24 -12.08 16.45 -11.94
N PHE A 25 -11.65 15.74 -10.88
CA PHE A 25 -10.56 14.76 -10.94
C PHE A 25 -11.02 13.45 -10.32
N LEU A 26 -10.90 12.35 -11.05
CA LEU A 26 -11.36 11.03 -10.63
C LEU A 26 -10.18 10.08 -10.39
N GLY A 27 -10.13 9.48 -9.22
CA GLY A 27 -9.27 8.34 -8.93
C GLY A 27 -10.10 7.07 -8.73
N ILE A 28 -9.67 5.97 -9.33
CA ILE A 28 -10.25 4.64 -9.10
C ILE A 28 -9.15 3.71 -8.63
N GLU A 29 -9.36 3.06 -7.49
CA GLU A 29 -8.44 2.10 -6.89
C GLU A 29 -9.05 0.71 -6.81
N PHE A 30 -8.32 -0.28 -7.29
CA PHE A 30 -8.62 -1.70 -7.13
C PHE A 30 -7.88 -2.26 -5.92
N GLY A 31 -8.47 -2.10 -4.73
CA GLY A 31 -7.96 -2.71 -3.50
C GLY A 31 -8.35 -4.18 -3.37
N SER A 32 -7.77 -4.90 -2.42
CA SER A 32 -7.96 -6.36 -2.27
C SER A 32 -9.39 -6.80 -1.89
N THR A 33 -10.18 -5.92 -1.25
CA THR A 33 -11.56 -6.24 -0.82
C THR A 33 -12.59 -5.28 -1.37
N ARG A 34 -12.14 -4.27 -2.11
CA ARG A 34 -13.00 -3.17 -2.55
C ARG A 34 -12.39 -2.44 -3.73
N ILE A 35 -13.21 -2.11 -4.72
CA ILE A 35 -12.90 -1.10 -5.72
C ILE A 35 -13.52 0.21 -5.23
N LYS A 36 -12.71 1.26 -5.11
CA LYS A 36 -13.13 2.57 -4.61
C LYS A 36 -12.86 3.65 -5.65
N ALA A 37 -13.83 4.51 -5.88
CA ALA A 37 -13.69 5.71 -6.70
C ALA A 37 -13.83 6.96 -5.83
N VAL A 38 -12.98 7.95 -6.05
CA VAL A 38 -13.01 9.24 -5.37
C VAL A 38 -12.99 10.35 -6.41
N LEU A 39 -13.97 11.25 -6.34
CA LEU A 39 -14.05 12.45 -7.17
C LEU A 39 -13.63 13.66 -6.34
N THR A 40 -12.73 14.50 -6.86
CA THR A 40 -12.26 15.69 -6.19
C THR A 40 -12.38 16.95 -7.05
N ASP A 41 -12.34 18.11 -6.40
CA ASP A 41 -12.14 19.41 -7.03
C ASP A 41 -10.63 19.74 -7.21
N GLU A 42 -10.33 20.93 -7.67
CA GLU A 42 -8.96 21.45 -7.88
C GLU A 42 -8.15 21.66 -6.58
N LYS A 43 -8.80 21.58 -5.40
CA LYS A 43 -8.15 21.66 -4.08
C LYS A 43 -7.93 20.29 -3.45
N GLY A 44 -8.35 19.22 -4.14
CA GLY A 44 -8.31 17.87 -3.62
C GLY A 44 -9.44 17.56 -2.63
N GLU A 45 -10.42 18.45 -2.48
CA GLU A 45 -11.61 18.24 -1.63
C GLU A 45 -12.50 17.15 -2.24
N VAL A 46 -12.94 16.18 -1.42
CA VAL A 46 -13.74 15.05 -1.88
C VAL A 46 -15.17 15.48 -2.15
N LEU A 47 -15.61 15.36 -3.39
CA LEU A 47 -16.98 15.67 -3.83
C LEU A 47 -17.89 14.46 -3.76
N GLY A 48 -17.37 13.26 -4.07
CA GLY A 48 -18.14 12.03 -4.08
C GLY A 48 -17.28 10.79 -3.99
N ILE A 49 -17.92 9.69 -3.57
CA ILE A 49 -17.29 8.39 -3.38
C ILE A 49 -18.16 7.32 -4.03
N GLY A 50 -17.52 6.41 -4.77
CA GLY A 50 -18.13 5.19 -5.28
C GLY A 50 -17.45 3.97 -4.70
N ILE A 51 -18.21 2.90 -4.47
CA ILE A 51 -17.70 1.66 -3.88
C ILE A 51 -18.32 0.47 -4.59
N HIS A 52 -17.49 -0.55 -4.80
CA HIS A 52 -17.89 -1.89 -5.16
C HIS A 52 -17.08 -2.87 -4.30
N ASP A 53 -17.77 -3.64 -3.47
CA ASP A 53 -17.13 -4.67 -2.66
C ASP A 53 -16.92 -5.93 -3.50
N TRP A 54 -15.75 -6.54 -3.40
CA TRP A 54 -15.38 -7.77 -4.07
C TRP A 54 -14.41 -8.59 -3.23
N GLU A 55 -14.13 -9.82 -3.61
CA GLU A 55 -13.21 -10.70 -2.87
C GLU A 55 -12.26 -11.44 -3.83
N ASN A 56 -11.10 -11.77 -3.31
CA ASN A 56 -10.09 -12.58 -3.99
C ASN A 56 -10.56 -14.04 -4.02
N SER A 57 -10.57 -14.65 -5.20
CA SER A 57 -10.96 -16.04 -5.42
C SER A 57 -9.75 -16.96 -5.41
N PHE A 58 -9.87 -18.15 -4.81
CA PHE A 58 -8.85 -19.19 -4.90
C PHE A 58 -9.33 -20.27 -5.86
N LEU A 59 -8.81 -20.24 -7.09
CA LEU A 59 -9.21 -21.12 -8.18
C LEU A 59 -7.99 -21.93 -8.68
N ASP A 60 -8.12 -23.24 -8.76
CA ASP A 60 -7.06 -24.15 -9.24
C ASP A 60 -5.68 -23.90 -8.59
N GLY A 61 -5.66 -23.59 -7.30
CA GLY A 61 -4.43 -23.32 -6.56
C GLY A 61 -3.88 -21.90 -6.72
N ILE A 62 -4.61 -20.99 -7.36
CA ILE A 62 -4.19 -19.63 -7.66
C ILE A 62 -5.16 -18.63 -7.00
N TRP A 63 -4.61 -17.65 -6.29
CA TRP A 63 -5.33 -16.47 -5.85
C TRP A 63 -5.50 -15.49 -7.00
N THR A 64 -6.74 -15.25 -7.41
CA THR A 64 -7.08 -14.48 -8.62
C THR A 64 -8.32 -13.61 -8.43
N TYR A 65 -8.53 -12.72 -9.39
CA TYR A 65 -9.81 -12.06 -9.69
C TYR A 65 -10.12 -12.36 -11.17
N PRO A 66 -11.24 -13.04 -11.48
CA PRO A 66 -11.66 -13.25 -12.86
C PRO A 66 -11.83 -11.94 -13.63
N LEU A 67 -11.48 -11.93 -14.92
CA LEU A 67 -11.53 -10.69 -15.73
C LEU A 67 -12.92 -10.08 -15.81
N ASP A 68 -13.96 -10.88 -15.88
CA ASP A 68 -15.35 -10.43 -15.90
C ASP A 68 -15.76 -9.77 -14.57
N GLU A 69 -15.28 -10.26 -13.44
CA GLU A 69 -15.45 -9.60 -12.13
C GLU A 69 -14.70 -8.27 -12.06
N ILE A 70 -13.48 -8.21 -12.58
CA ILE A 70 -12.70 -6.96 -12.67
C ILE A 70 -13.47 -5.92 -13.48
N LEU A 71 -13.98 -6.28 -14.66
CA LEU A 71 -14.68 -5.36 -15.57
C LEU A 71 -16.05 -4.95 -15.04
N SER A 72 -16.81 -5.89 -14.48
CA SER A 72 -18.09 -5.60 -13.85
C SER A 72 -17.94 -4.76 -12.59
N GLY A 73 -16.93 -5.03 -11.78
CA GLY A 73 -16.58 -4.25 -10.59
C GLY A 73 -16.21 -2.81 -10.94
N LEU A 74 -15.39 -2.60 -11.98
CA LEU A 74 -15.04 -1.26 -12.48
C LEU A 74 -16.29 -0.44 -12.83
N SER A 75 -17.16 -0.99 -13.68
CA SER A 75 -18.39 -0.28 -14.10
C SER A 75 -19.37 -0.09 -12.94
N SER A 76 -19.49 -1.05 -12.03
CA SER A 76 -20.32 -0.95 -10.83
C SER A 76 -19.82 0.15 -9.87
N CYS A 77 -18.51 0.24 -9.67
CA CYS A 77 -17.90 1.29 -8.87
C CYS A 77 -18.13 2.67 -9.48
N TYR A 78 -17.99 2.81 -10.81
CA TYR A 78 -18.31 4.07 -11.51
C TYR A 78 -19.80 4.42 -11.41
N ALA A 79 -20.70 3.47 -11.58
CA ALA A 79 -22.13 3.69 -11.39
C ALA A 79 -22.47 4.12 -9.95
N SER A 80 -21.73 3.61 -8.97
CA SER A 80 -21.88 3.99 -7.56
C SER A 80 -21.53 5.48 -7.34
N ILE A 81 -20.36 5.95 -7.84
CA ILE A 81 -20.00 7.37 -7.69
C ILE A 81 -20.91 8.30 -8.50
N LYS A 82 -21.33 7.89 -9.69
CA LYS A 82 -22.30 8.64 -10.52
C LYS A 82 -23.62 8.85 -9.77
N ARG A 83 -24.09 7.83 -9.05
CA ARG A 83 -25.30 7.92 -8.21
C ARG A 83 -25.08 8.83 -7.01
N ASP A 84 -23.96 8.72 -6.29
CA ASP A 84 -23.61 9.58 -5.14
C ASP A 84 -23.60 11.07 -5.53
N ILE A 85 -23.00 11.39 -6.67
CA ILE A 85 -22.98 12.75 -7.22
C ILE A 85 -24.40 13.22 -7.58
N LYS A 86 -25.19 12.35 -8.21
CA LYS A 86 -26.57 12.68 -8.56
C LYS A 86 -27.44 12.96 -7.33
N GLU A 87 -27.28 12.16 -6.28
CA GLU A 87 -28.02 12.32 -5.02
C GLU A 87 -27.60 13.59 -4.26
N LYS A 88 -26.30 13.88 -4.19
CA LYS A 88 -25.77 15.05 -3.47
C LYS A 88 -26.01 16.38 -4.18
N TYR A 89 -25.83 16.41 -5.50
CA TYR A 89 -25.79 17.67 -6.25
C TYR A 89 -26.86 17.79 -7.36
N GLY A 90 -27.60 16.72 -7.64
CA GLY A 90 -28.60 16.69 -8.71
C GLY A 90 -28.02 16.72 -10.12
N VAL A 91 -26.72 16.42 -10.31
CA VAL A 91 -26.01 16.49 -11.60
C VAL A 91 -25.68 15.10 -12.09
N THR A 92 -25.75 14.89 -13.41
CA THR A 92 -25.24 13.69 -14.07
C THR A 92 -23.78 13.90 -14.45
N LEU A 93 -22.89 12.97 -14.07
CA LEU A 93 -21.48 13.02 -14.37
C LEU A 93 -21.24 12.70 -15.85
N LYS A 94 -20.87 13.72 -16.64
CA LYS A 94 -20.70 13.59 -18.10
C LYS A 94 -19.28 13.84 -18.58
N GLN A 95 -18.55 14.70 -17.91
CA GLN A 95 -17.17 15.06 -18.25
C GLN A 95 -16.30 15.02 -17.02
N ILE A 96 -15.08 14.54 -17.18
CA ILE A 96 -14.04 14.50 -16.15
C ILE A 96 -12.77 15.01 -16.80
N LYS A 97 -12.10 15.96 -16.18
CA LYS A 97 -10.93 16.60 -16.78
C LYS A 97 -9.72 15.68 -16.78
N TYR A 98 -9.42 15.10 -15.60
CA TYR A 98 -8.33 14.15 -15.42
C TYR A 98 -8.78 12.95 -14.63
N MET A 99 -8.20 11.79 -14.93
CA MET A 99 -8.48 10.53 -14.26
C MET A 99 -7.18 9.80 -13.91
N GLY A 100 -7.25 8.90 -12.93
CA GLY A 100 -6.18 7.99 -12.60
C GLY A 100 -6.69 6.64 -12.16
N ILE A 101 -5.90 5.60 -12.43
CA ILE A 101 -6.14 4.22 -12.01
C ILE A 101 -5.05 3.79 -11.05
N SER A 102 -5.43 3.29 -9.90
CA SER A 102 -4.56 2.61 -8.94
C SER A 102 -5.03 1.17 -8.75
N ALA A 103 -4.12 0.27 -8.45
CA ALA A 103 -4.47 -1.10 -8.09
C ALA A 103 -3.48 -1.67 -7.08
N MET A 104 -3.86 -2.79 -6.44
CA MET A 104 -2.90 -3.60 -5.70
C MET A 104 -1.67 -3.87 -6.56
N MET A 105 -0.50 -3.64 -6.00
CA MET A 105 0.77 -3.84 -6.70
C MET A 105 1.06 -5.30 -6.98
N HIS A 106 2.02 -5.54 -7.86
CA HIS A 106 2.58 -6.86 -8.17
C HIS A 106 1.60 -7.78 -8.91
N GLY A 107 1.91 -9.08 -8.88
CA GLY A 107 1.13 -10.09 -9.58
C GLY A 107 1.58 -10.28 -11.03
N TYR A 108 0.86 -11.13 -11.76
CA TYR A 108 1.24 -11.53 -13.11
C TYR A 108 0.03 -11.57 -14.03
N MET A 109 0.05 -10.71 -15.04
CA MET A 109 -0.90 -10.71 -16.16
C MET A 109 -0.11 -10.74 -17.46
N ALA A 110 -0.27 -11.81 -18.23
CA ALA A 110 0.42 -12.01 -19.51
C ALA A 110 -0.59 -12.12 -20.65
N PHE A 111 -0.36 -11.36 -21.70
CA PHE A 111 -1.26 -11.25 -22.85
C PHE A 111 -0.55 -11.59 -24.15
N ASP A 112 -1.31 -12.16 -25.11
CA ASP A 112 -0.86 -12.32 -26.49
C ASP A 112 -0.94 -11.01 -27.29
N LYS A 113 -0.63 -11.07 -28.58
CA LYS A 113 -0.69 -9.92 -29.51
C LYS A 113 -2.09 -9.34 -29.68
N ASP A 114 -3.14 -10.13 -29.45
CA ASP A 114 -4.54 -9.76 -29.60
C ASP A 114 -5.16 -9.35 -28.25
N MET A 115 -4.33 -9.22 -27.19
CA MET A 115 -4.68 -8.89 -25.82
C MET A 115 -5.58 -9.93 -25.13
N ASN A 116 -5.50 -11.19 -25.54
CA ASN A 116 -6.10 -12.30 -24.80
C ASN A 116 -5.20 -12.65 -23.61
N LEU A 117 -5.78 -12.83 -22.43
CA LEU A 117 -5.05 -13.29 -21.24
C LEU A 117 -4.59 -14.74 -21.43
N LEU A 118 -3.28 -14.98 -21.32
CA LEU A 118 -2.63 -16.27 -21.61
C LEU A 118 -2.64 -17.24 -20.42
N ALA A 119 -2.74 -16.72 -19.22
CA ALA A 119 -2.82 -17.47 -17.97
C ALA A 119 -3.71 -16.74 -16.98
N PRO A 120 -4.34 -17.40 -15.98
CA PRO A 120 -5.12 -16.73 -14.95
C PRO A 120 -4.31 -15.60 -14.27
N PHE A 121 -4.95 -14.47 -13.98
CA PHE A 121 -4.31 -13.38 -13.23
C PHE A 121 -3.84 -13.89 -11.87
N GLN A 122 -2.56 -13.80 -11.59
CA GLN A 122 -1.99 -14.15 -10.30
C GLN A 122 -1.80 -12.88 -9.48
N THR A 123 -2.47 -12.79 -8.33
CA THR A 123 -2.38 -11.64 -7.44
C THR A 123 -1.11 -11.69 -6.59
N TRP A 124 -0.81 -10.62 -5.85
CA TRP A 124 0.29 -10.52 -4.90
C TRP A 124 0.30 -11.63 -3.81
N ARG A 125 -0.81 -12.34 -3.61
CA ARG A 125 -0.93 -13.44 -2.64
C ARG A 125 -0.28 -14.75 -3.12
N ASN A 126 0.02 -14.86 -4.40
CA ASN A 126 0.72 -16.01 -4.95
C ASN A 126 2.22 -15.85 -4.72
N SER A 127 2.84 -16.85 -4.11
CA SER A 127 4.25 -16.86 -3.72
C SER A 127 5.00 -18.10 -4.19
N ASN A 128 4.46 -18.83 -5.18
CA ASN A 128 5.04 -20.05 -5.75
C ASN A 128 6.14 -19.74 -6.78
N THR A 129 7.12 -18.91 -6.39
CA THR A 129 8.19 -18.38 -7.26
C THR A 129 9.55 -18.39 -6.55
N GLU A 130 9.74 -19.26 -5.56
CA GLU A 130 10.94 -19.26 -4.70
C GLU A 130 12.24 -19.48 -5.49
N GLU A 131 12.25 -20.43 -6.44
CA GLU A 131 13.42 -20.71 -7.27
C GLU A 131 13.79 -19.50 -8.13
N ALA A 132 12.81 -18.93 -8.83
CA ALA A 132 13.00 -17.76 -9.68
C ALA A 132 13.44 -16.53 -8.88
N ALA A 133 12.77 -16.23 -7.78
CA ALA A 133 13.07 -15.07 -6.94
C ALA A 133 14.48 -15.15 -6.35
N LYS A 134 14.89 -16.31 -5.85
CA LYS A 134 16.23 -16.52 -5.32
C LYS A 134 17.31 -16.34 -6.40
N ASP A 135 17.16 -17.01 -7.53
CA ASP A 135 18.13 -16.94 -8.63
C ASP A 135 18.26 -15.52 -9.21
N LEU A 136 17.14 -14.79 -9.33
CA LEU A 136 17.15 -13.39 -9.77
C LEU A 136 17.79 -12.49 -8.72
N SER A 137 17.48 -12.65 -7.43
CA SER A 137 18.06 -11.83 -6.37
C SER A 137 19.58 -11.99 -6.29
N GLU A 138 20.08 -13.22 -6.40
CA GLU A 138 21.52 -13.49 -6.41
C GLU A 138 22.21 -12.90 -7.64
N SER A 139 21.57 -12.97 -8.82
CA SER A 139 22.13 -12.49 -10.09
C SER A 139 22.11 -10.96 -10.20
N PHE A 140 21.04 -10.34 -9.76
CA PHE A 140 20.89 -8.88 -9.81
C PHE A 140 21.57 -8.17 -8.65
N LYS A 141 21.94 -8.89 -7.57
CA LYS A 141 22.34 -8.28 -6.29
C LYS A 141 21.28 -7.28 -5.80
N PHE A 142 20.02 -7.69 -5.91
CA PHE A 142 18.85 -6.91 -5.61
C PHE A 142 17.74 -7.85 -5.12
N ASN A 143 17.04 -7.52 -4.02
CA ASN A 143 15.97 -8.37 -3.52
C ASN A 143 14.79 -8.41 -4.52
N ILE A 144 14.45 -9.59 -4.99
CA ILE A 144 13.28 -9.85 -5.83
C ILE A 144 12.25 -10.62 -4.99
N PRO A 145 11.22 -9.97 -4.46
CA PRO A 145 10.18 -10.62 -3.69
C PRO A 145 9.39 -11.64 -4.51
N LEU A 146 8.92 -12.70 -3.87
CA LEU A 146 8.17 -13.81 -4.51
C LEU A 146 6.96 -13.35 -5.32
N ARG A 147 6.32 -12.26 -4.90
CA ARG A 147 5.09 -11.71 -5.49
C ARG A 147 5.30 -10.82 -6.72
N TRP A 148 6.55 -10.47 -7.06
CA TRP A 148 6.85 -9.59 -8.17
C TRP A 148 6.57 -10.23 -9.53
N THR A 149 6.15 -9.42 -10.49
CA THR A 149 5.81 -9.88 -11.85
C THR A 149 6.97 -10.62 -12.51
N ILE A 150 8.21 -10.12 -12.36
CA ILE A 150 9.39 -10.77 -12.94
C ILE A 150 9.69 -12.14 -12.30
N ALA A 151 9.44 -12.30 -10.99
CA ALA A 151 9.58 -13.58 -10.32
C ALA A 151 8.58 -14.60 -10.90
N HIS A 152 7.32 -14.19 -11.09
CA HIS A 152 6.31 -15.02 -11.74
C HIS A 152 6.67 -15.37 -13.17
N LEU A 153 7.05 -14.39 -13.99
CA LEU A 153 7.45 -14.64 -15.39
C LEU A 153 8.62 -15.63 -15.45
N TYR A 154 9.65 -15.43 -14.64
CA TYR A 154 10.82 -16.29 -14.65
C TYR A 154 10.50 -17.69 -14.14
N GLN A 155 9.66 -17.85 -13.13
CA GLN A 155 9.20 -19.15 -12.67
C GLN A 155 8.46 -19.92 -13.78
N ARG A 156 7.57 -19.24 -14.54
CA ARG A 156 6.86 -19.86 -15.68
C ARG A 156 7.83 -20.28 -16.80
N ILE A 157 8.93 -19.54 -16.97
CA ILE A 157 10.02 -19.94 -17.89
C ILE A 157 10.72 -21.19 -17.39
N LEU A 158 11.10 -21.26 -16.12
CA LEU A 158 11.75 -22.42 -15.51
C LEU A 158 10.84 -23.65 -15.57
N ASP A 159 9.55 -23.49 -15.31
CA ASP A 159 8.52 -24.54 -15.38
C ASP A 159 8.17 -24.94 -16.84
N ARG A 160 8.72 -24.22 -17.83
CA ARG A 160 8.51 -24.45 -19.28
C ARG A 160 7.03 -24.38 -19.68
N GLU A 161 6.28 -23.49 -19.10
CA GLU A 161 4.87 -23.29 -19.45
C GLU A 161 4.72 -22.79 -20.89
N GLU A 162 3.83 -23.44 -21.67
CA GLU A 162 3.68 -23.20 -23.12
C GLU A 162 3.27 -21.76 -23.45
N HIS A 163 2.47 -21.13 -22.61
CA HIS A 163 1.95 -19.79 -22.85
C HIS A 163 3.06 -18.73 -22.95
N VAL A 164 4.21 -18.95 -22.29
CA VAL A 164 5.32 -18.00 -22.24
C VAL A 164 5.83 -17.63 -23.64
N ARG A 165 5.80 -18.54 -24.59
CA ARG A 165 6.25 -18.27 -25.96
C ARG A 165 5.35 -17.28 -26.72
N ASN A 166 4.10 -17.16 -26.30
CA ASN A 166 3.09 -16.35 -26.98
C ASN A 166 2.92 -14.97 -26.33
N ILE A 167 3.72 -14.65 -25.31
CA ILE A 167 3.64 -13.38 -24.61
C ILE A 167 4.00 -12.22 -25.56
N ASN A 168 3.16 -11.20 -25.55
CA ASN A 168 3.38 -9.92 -26.21
C ASN A 168 3.33 -8.74 -25.23
N PHE A 169 2.70 -8.95 -24.07
CA PHE A 169 2.59 -7.92 -23.04
C PHE A 169 2.48 -8.57 -21.65
N VAL A 170 3.32 -8.13 -20.72
CA VAL A 170 3.27 -8.52 -19.30
C VAL A 170 3.09 -7.26 -18.46
N THR A 171 2.13 -7.27 -17.54
CA THR A 171 1.81 -6.07 -16.77
C THR A 171 1.11 -6.39 -15.44
N THR A 172 0.76 -5.31 -14.70
CA THR A 172 -0.05 -5.31 -13.49
C THR A 172 -1.50 -4.93 -13.79
N LEU A 173 -2.37 -5.07 -12.79
CA LEU A 173 -3.79 -4.75 -12.92
C LEU A 173 -4.02 -3.26 -13.24
N SER A 174 -3.29 -2.33 -12.61
CA SER A 174 -3.45 -0.89 -12.84
C SER A 174 -3.21 -0.51 -14.30
N SER A 175 -2.10 -1.00 -14.86
CA SER A 175 -1.71 -0.77 -16.25
C SER A 175 -2.63 -1.47 -17.24
N TYR A 176 -3.13 -2.67 -16.93
CA TYR A 176 -4.14 -3.34 -17.75
C TYR A 176 -5.45 -2.53 -17.86
N ILE A 177 -5.97 -2.07 -16.73
CA ILE A 177 -7.18 -1.21 -16.74
C ILE A 177 -6.91 0.10 -17.49
N HIS A 178 -5.74 0.71 -17.29
CA HIS A 178 -5.34 1.90 -18.05
C HIS A 178 -5.35 1.64 -19.56
N TYR A 179 -4.79 0.50 -20.00
CA TYR A 179 -4.84 0.09 -21.40
C TYR A 179 -6.27 -0.03 -21.92
N LEU A 180 -7.18 -0.66 -21.18
CA LEU A 180 -8.58 -0.80 -21.59
C LEU A 180 -9.29 0.54 -21.77
N LEU A 181 -8.92 1.54 -20.97
CA LEU A 181 -9.50 2.87 -21.02
C LEU A 181 -8.90 3.75 -22.12
N THR A 182 -7.63 3.59 -22.47
CA THR A 182 -6.87 4.51 -23.33
C THR A 182 -6.34 3.87 -24.62
N GLY A 183 -6.07 2.58 -24.62
CA GLY A 183 -5.30 1.88 -25.65
C GLY A 183 -3.79 1.96 -25.49
N GLU A 184 -3.28 2.65 -24.44
CA GLU A 184 -1.86 2.88 -24.22
C GLU A 184 -1.27 1.89 -23.20
N LYS A 185 -0.16 1.23 -23.56
CA LYS A 185 0.57 0.27 -22.69
C LYS A 185 1.56 1.00 -21.78
N ASN A 186 1.05 1.88 -20.93
CA ASN A 186 1.82 2.70 -19.99
C ASN A 186 1.65 2.23 -18.55
N ILE A 187 2.68 2.48 -17.72
CA ILE A 187 2.67 2.21 -16.29
C ILE A 187 3.38 3.34 -15.53
N GLY A 188 2.90 3.70 -14.35
CA GLY A 188 3.59 4.61 -13.46
C GLY A 188 4.83 3.97 -12.85
N ILE A 189 5.86 4.76 -12.62
CA ILE A 189 7.16 4.27 -12.15
C ILE A 189 7.06 3.57 -10.78
N GLY A 190 6.12 4.01 -9.92
CA GLY A 190 5.87 3.36 -8.63
C GLY A 190 5.39 1.92 -8.81
N ASP A 191 4.41 1.69 -9.68
CA ASP A 191 3.91 0.34 -9.96
C ASP A 191 4.88 -0.50 -10.80
N ALA A 192 5.60 0.14 -11.76
CA ALA A 192 6.66 -0.50 -12.54
C ALA A 192 7.76 -1.09 -11.65
N SER A 193 8.06 -0.44 -10.52
CA SER A 193 9.04 -0.94 -9.54
C SER A 193 8.64 -2.25 -8.89
N GLY A 194 7.36 -2.62 -8.96
CA GLY A 194 6.85 -3.93 -8.54
C GLY A 194 6.83 -4.99 -9.65
N ILE A 195 7.13 -4.59 -10.89
CA ILE A 195 7.33 -5.51 -12.02
C ILE A 195 8.80 -5.93 -12.10
N PHE A 196 9.69 -4.94 -12.18
CA PHE A 196 11.13 -5.11 -12.40
C PHE A 196 11.89 -3.97 -11.70
N PRO A 197 13.17 -4.18 -11.28
CA PRO A 197 13.97 -3.14 -10.64
C PRO A 197 14.06 -1.85 -11.48
N ILE A 198 13.96 -0.70 -10.79
CA ILE A 198 14.02 0.62 -11.40
C ILE A 198 15.39 1.28 -11.16
N ASP A 199 15.93 1.89 -12.20
CA ASP A 199 16.98 2.90 -12.07
C ASP A 199 16.34 4.29 -11.90
N SER A 200 16.35 4.80 -10.66
CA SER A 200 15.80 6.13 -10.33
C SER A 200 16.53 7.28 -11.01
N THR A 201 17.72 7.08 -11.56
CA THR A 201 18.44 8.10 -12.33
C THR A 201 17.94 8.14 -13.78
N ALA A 202 17.76 6.95 -14.36
CA ALA A 202 17.22 6.82 -15.72
C ALA A 202 15.70 6.98 -15.77
N MET A 203 15.00 6.95 -14.60
CA MET A 203 13.55 6.93 -14.49
C MET A 203 12.91 5.81 -15.32
N ASN A 204 13.52 4.63 -15.32
CA ASN A 204 13.12 3.49 -16.13
C ASN A 204 13.62 2.19 -15.49
N TYR A 205 13.23 1.06 -16.04
CA TYR A 205 13.78 -0.24 -15.66
C TYR A 205 15.31 -0.25 -15.72
N ASP A 206 15.95 -0.90 -14.76
CA ASP A 206 17.42 -1.01 -14.70
C ASP A 206 17.95 -1.78 -15.93
N ALA A 207 18.67 -1.08 -16.80
CA ALA A 207 19.12 -1.62 -18.07
C ALA A 207 20.11 -2.78 -17.90
N SER A 208 20.96 -2.73 -16.86
CA SER A 208 21.94 -3.80 -16.60
C SER A 208 21.27 -5.09 -16.11
N MET A 209 20.25 -4.96 -15.28
CA MET A 209 19.48 -6.12 -14.83
C MET A 209 18.61 -6.71 -15.93
N LEU A 210 18.07 -5.88 -16.85
CA LEU A 210 17.40 -6.37 -18.05
C LEU A 210 18.35 -7.17 -18.95
N ASP A 211 19.61 -6.74 -19.12
CA ASP A 211 20.61 -7.49 -19.88
C ASP A 211 20.94 -8.82 -19.21
N ILE A 212 21.14 -8.85 -17.88
CA ILE A 212 21.34 -10.10 -17.13
C ILE A 212 20.16 -11.06 -17.31
N PHE A 213 18.91 -10.54 -17.25
CA PHE A 213 17.73 -11.36 -17.47
C PHE A 213 17.69 -11.96 -18.88
N GLU A 214 17.98 -11.15 -19.92
CA GLU A 214 18.04 -11.63 -21.31
C GLU A 214 19.09 -12.73 -21.50
N GLU A 215 20.26 -12.60 -20.85
CA GLU A 215 21.31 -13.62 -20.87
C GLU A 215 20.82 -14.93 -20.22
N LYS A 216 20.09 -14.85 -19.10
CA LYS A 216 19.54 -16.03 -18.41
C LYS A 216 18.53 -16.82 -19.25
N ILE A 217 17.75 -16.13 -20.08
CA ILE A 217 16.69 -16.77 -20.87
C ILE A 217 17.10 -17.07 -22.32
N VAL A 218 18.33 -16.77 -22.73
CA VAL A 218 18.79 -16.90 -24.14
C VAL A 218 18.63 -18.31 -24.71
N GLU A 219 18.82 -19.33 -23.89
CA GLU A 219 18.70 -20.73 -24.30
C GLU A 219 17.27 -21.16 -24.70
N TYR A 220 16.24 -20.49 -24.14
CA TYR A 220 14.84 -20.78 -24.41
C TYR A 220 14.38 -20.29 -25.78
N LYS A 221 15.12 -19.35 -26.41
CA LYS A 221 14.89 -18.80 -27.76
C LYS A 221 13.45 -18.30 -27.93
N PHE A 222 13.01 -17.43 -27.02
CA PHE A 222 11.71 -16.78 -27.13
C PHE A 222 11.67 -15.84 -28.34
N PRO A 223 10.50 -15.64 -28.99
CA PRO A 223 10.35 -14.70 -30.10
C PRO A 223 10.29 -13.22 -29.65
N TRP A 224 10.33 -12.96 -28.35
CA TRP A 224 10.27 -11.63 -27.72
C TRP A 224 11.50 -11.39 -26.85
N LYS A 225 11.75 -10.12 -26.56
CA LYS A 225 12.71 -9.67 -25.54
C LYS A 225 11.95 -9.03 -24.39
N ILE A 226 12.53 -9.09 -23.17
CA ILE A 226 11.89 -8.53 -21.98
C ILE A 226 11.50 -7.06 -22.17
N ARG A 227 12.37 -6.25 -22.79
CA ARG A 227 12.11 -4.82 -23.07
C ARG A 227 10.92 -4.58 -24.00
N GLU A 228 10.54 -5.54 -24.81
CA GLU A 228 9.45 -5.42 -25.80
C GLU A 228 8.08 -5.74 -25.18
N ILE A 229 8.06 -6.58 -24.14
CA ILE A 229 6.83 -7.07 -23.51
C ILE A 229 6.46 -6.32 -22.24
N LEU A 230 7.37 -5.51 -21.67
CA LEU A 230 7.10 -4.67 -20.51
C LEU A 230 6.37 -3.37 -20.91
N PRO A 231 5.51 -2.81 -20.03
CA PRO A 231 4.88 -1.51 -20.26
C PRO A 231 5.90 -0.39 -20.25
N LYS A 232 5.59 0.72 -20.93
CA LYS A 232 6.39 1.94 -20.92
C LYS A 232 6.27 2.64 -19.58
N VAL A 233 7.40 2.86 -18.91
CA VAL A 233 7.45 3.57 -17.63
C VAL A 233 7.20 5.06 -17.82
N MET A 234 6.37 5.63 -16.94
CA MET A 234 6.05 7.04 -16.87
C MET A 234 6.11 7.55 -15.42
N VAL A 235 6.45 8.82 -15.23
CA VAL A 235 6.51 9.45 -13.91
C VAL A 235 5.28 10.32 -13.65
N ALA A 236 4.95 10.55 -12.38
CA ALA A 236 3.87 11.43 -11.98
C ALA A 236 3.96 12.80 -12.66
N GLY A 237 2.81 13.37 -13.04
CA GLY A 237 2.71 14.63 -13.77
C GLY A 237 2.70 14.50 -15.29
N GLN A 238 3.10 13.37 -15.85
CA GLN A 238 2.99 13.10 -17.28
C GLN A 238 1.57 12.74 -17.68
N ARG A 239 1.22 12.97 -18.94
CA ARG A 239 -0.04 12.53 -19.55
C ARG A 239 0.18 11.13 -20.12
N ALA A 240 -0.49 10.14 -19.57
CA ALA A 240 -0.28 8.74 -19.92
C ALA A 240 -1.28 8.22 -20.98
N GLY A 241 -2.31 8.97 -21.30
CA GLY A 241 -3.31 8.61 -22.30
C GLY A 241 -4.53 9.51 -22.22
N VAL A 242 -5.48 9.24 -23.10
CA VAL A 242 -6.76 9.92 -23.16
C VAL A 242 -7.88 8.88 -23.16
N LEU A 243 -8.91 9.10 -22.35
CA LEU A 243 -10.08 8.23 -22.29
C LEU A 243 -10.70 8.08 -23.68
N SER A 244 -10.64 6.88 -24.21
CA SER A 244 -11.23 6.55 -25.51
C SER A 244 -12.74 6.39 -25.42
N LYS A 245 -13.42 6.38 -26.56
CA LYS A 245 -14.86 6.11 -26.63
C LYS A 245 -15.21 4.72 -26.07
N SER A 246 -14.39 3.70 -26.37
CA SER A 246 -14.58 2.36 -25.82
C SER A 246 -14.35 2.34 -24.31
N GLY A 247 -13.33 3.06 -23.81
CA GLY A 247 -13.06 3.21 -22.38
C GLY A 247 -14.20 3.90 -21.63
N ALA A 248 -14.76 4.98 -22.20
CA ALA A 248 -15.92 5.64 -21.62
C ALA A 248 -17.14 4.71 -21.54
N SER A 249 -17.40 3.92 -22.61
CA SER A 249 -18.49 2.92 -22.62
C SER A 249 -18.24 1.74 -21.68
N LEU A 250 -16.96 1.41 -21.39
CA LEU A 250 -16.61 0.38 -20.41
C LEU A 250 -16.93 0.86 -18.99
N LEU A 251 -16.58 2.11 -18.66
CA LEU A 251 -16.85 2.72 -17.35
C LEU A 251 -18.34 2.96 -17.13
N ASP A 252 -18.99 3.68 -18.06
CA ASP A 252 -20.37 4.14 -17.95
C ASP A 252 -21.29 3.36 -18.89
N LYS A 253 -22.00 2.38 -18.35
CA LYS A 253 -22.96 1.56 -19.11
C LYS A 253 -24.21 2.34 -19.54
N ASP A 254 -24.50 3.47 -18.88
CA ASP A 254 -25.63 4.35 -19.28
C ASP A 254 -25.25 5.26 -20.45
N GLY A 255 -23.94 5.42 -20.74
CA GLY A 255 -23.45 6.18 -21.89
C GLY A 255 -23.46 7.71 -21.72
N ASP A 256 -23.54 8.21 -20.48
CA ASP A 256 -23.46 9.64 -20.20
C ASP A 256 -22.02 10.18 -20.25
N LEU A 257 -21.05 9.36 -19.86
CA LEU A 257 -19.64 9.77 -19.81
C LEU A 257 -19.06 9.96 -21.20
N GLN A 258 -18.50 11.12 -21.44
CA GLN A 258 -17.83 11.48 -22.70
C GLN A 258 -16.37 11.04 -22.68
N GLU A 259 -15.84 10.73 -23.87
CA GLU A 259 -14.42 10.53 -24.11
C GLU A 259 -13.61 11.84 -23.92
N GLY A 260 -12.28 11.74 -23.82
CA GLY A 260 -11.40 12.90 -23.83
C GLY A 260 -10.77 13.26 -22.48
N SER A 261 -11.16 12.61 -21.37
CA SER A 261 -10.46 12.78 -20.08
C SER A 261 -9.00 12.40 -20.22
N ILE A 262 -8.08 13.21 -19.66
CA ILE A 262 -6.65 12.91 -19.65
C ILE A 262 -6.37 11.95 -18.48
N LEU A 263 -5.64 10.87 -18.73
CA LEU A 263 -5.21 9.95 -17.67
C LEU A 263 -3.77 10.25 -17.24
N CYS A 264 -3.56 10.26 -15.90
CA CYS A 264 -2.22 10.20 -15.33
C CYS A 264 -1.63 8.78 -15.46
N PRO A 265 -0.32 8.58 -15.26
CA PRO A 265 0.26 7.24 -15.19
C PRO A 265 -0.47 6.38 -14.15
N PRO A 266 -0.87 5.14 -14.49
CA PRO A 266 -1.50 4.25 -13.53
C PRO A 266 -0.49 3.78 -12.49
N GLU A 267 -0.90 3.74 -11.21
CA GLU A 267 0.03 3.48 -10.10
C GLU A 267 -0.41 2.32 -9.21
N GLY A 268 0.53 1.81 -8.44
CA GLY A 268 0.26 0.86 -7.37
C GLY A 268 -0.28 1.51 -6.10
N ASP A 269 -0.99 0.72 -5.29
CA ASP A 269 -1.59 1.14 -4.03
C ASP A 269 -0.56 1.67 -3.01
N ALA A 270 0.67 1.15 -3.02
CA ALA A 270 1.75 1.65 -2.16
C ALA A 270 2.11 3.11 -2.51
N GLY A 271 2.34 3.42 -3.79
CA GLY A 271 2.67 4.77 -4.25
C GLY A 271 1.54 5.77 -4.01
N THR A 272 0.30 5.39 -4.31
CA THR A 272 -0.87 6.25 -4.08
C THR A 272 -1.17 6.43 -2.60
N GLY A 273 -0.92 5.43 -1.77
CA GLY A 273 -0.97 5.53 -0.31
C GLY A 273 0.05 6.53 0.25
N MET A 274 1.26 6.57 -0.30
CA MET A 274 2.28 7.58 0.06
C MET A 274 1.84 8.99 -0.34
N VAL A 275 1.20 9.16 -1.49
CA VAL A 275 0.64 10.44 -1.94
C VAL A 275 -0.48 10.88 -0.99
N ALA A 276 -1.41 9.98 -0.66
CA ALA A 276 -2.54 10.26 0.24
C ALA A 276 -2.12 10.60 1.68
N THR A 277 -0.91 10.22 2.08
CA THR A 277 -0.34 10.51 3.40
C THR A 277 0.74 11.59 3.40
N ASN A 278 1.00 12.25 2.25
CA ASN A 278 2.08 13.25 2.11
C ASN A 278 3.46 12.74 2.55
N SER A 279 3.78 11.48 2.24
CA SER A 279 4.98 10.78 2.71
C SER A 279 5.98 10.46 1.59
N ILE A 280 5.99 11.25 0.51
CA ILE A 280 6.86 11.04 -0.65
C ILE A 280 8.19 11.78 -0.59
N LYS A 281 8.41 12.60 0.44
CA LYS A 281 9.62 13.42 0.58
C LYS A 281 10.77 12.60 1.14
N LYS A 282 12.00 12.83 0.64
CA LYS A 282 13.22 12.15 1.10
C LYS A 282 13.43 12.23 2.61
N GLY A 283 13.60 11.07 3.22
CA GLY A 283 13.69 10.88 4.66
C GLY A 283 12.34 10.85 5.37
N THR A 284 11.23 10.94 4.65
CA THR A 284 9.89 10.70 5.21
C THR A 284 9.35 9.36 4.73
N GLY A 285 8.32 8.87 5.39
CA GLY A 285 7.70 7.61 5.00
C GLY A 285 6.33 7.47 5.64
N ASN A 286 5.70 6.31 5.42
CA ASN A 286 4.46 5.95 6.09
C ASN A 286 4.53 4.57 6.71
N MET A 287 3.73 4.36 7.74
CA MET A 287 3.49 3.07 8.39
C MET A 287 2.01 2.73 8.28
N SER A 288 1.70 1.64 7.61
CA SER A 288 0.37 1.03 7.62
C SER A 288 0.33 -0.04 8.71
N ALA A 289 -0.61 0.09 9.66
CA ALA A 289 -0.75 -0.83 10.78
C ALA A 289 -2.14 -1.48 10.78
N GLY A 290 -2.18 -2.71 10.27
CA GLY A 290 -3.36 -3.57 10.18
C GLY A 290 -3.06 -4.99 10.65
N THR A 291 -3.66 -5.99 10.00
CA THR A 291 -3.37 -7.42 10.22
C THR A 291 -1.90 -7.72 9.98
N SER A 292 -1.34 -7.18 8.90
CA SER A 292 0.10 -7.06 8.67
C SER A 292 0.53 -5.60 8.87
N MET A 293 1.84 -5.38 8.99
CA MET A 293 2.42 -4.04 9.07
C MET A 293 3.47 -3.85 8.00
N PHE A 294 3.48 -2.67 7.39
CA PHE A 294 4.57 -2.29 6.51
C PHE A 294 4.91 -0.82 6.66
N ALA A 295 6.20 -0.56 6.63
CA ALA A 295 6.77 0.78 6.64
C ALA A 295 7.48 1.04 5.33
N MET A 296 7.19 2.16 4.71
CA MET A 296 7.86 2.65 3.51
C MET A 296 8.64 3.90 3.86
N LEU A 297 9.91 3.96 3.46
CA LEU A 297 10.80 5.10 3.72
C LEU A 297 11.43 5.56 2.42
N VAL A 298 11.23 6.83 2.06
CA VAL A 298 11.86 7.44 0.87
C VAL A 298 13.33 7.72 1.15
N LEU A 299 14.20 7.19 0.31
CA LEU A 299 15.64 7.28 0.45
C LEU A 299 16.22 8.46 -0.34
N ASP A 300 17.38 8.96 0.12
CA ASP A 300 18.16 9.96 -0.64
C ASP A 300 18.97 9.33 -1.77
N LYS A 301 19.32 8.05 -1.64
CA LYS A 301 20.17 7.27 -2.57
C LYS A 301 19.83 5.79 -2.54
N LYS A 302 20.31 5.03 -3.50
CA LYS A 302 20.25 3.54 -3.48
C LYS A 302 20.97 3.00 -2.24
N LEU A 303 20.54 1.82 -1.76
CA LEU A 303 21.24 1.10 -0.70
C LEU A 303 22.63 0.66 -1.21
N ASN A 304 23.58 0.53 -0.26
CA ASN A 304 24.93 0.08 -0.59
C ASN A 304 24.98 -1.43 -0.83
N ASP A 305 24.06 -2.17 -0.19
CA ASP A 305 23.94 -3.61 -0.28
C ASP A 305 22.49 -4.01 -0.49
N TYR A 306 22.19 -5.29 -0.79
CA TYR A 306 20.81 -5.77 -0.84
C TYR A 306 20.50 -6.62 0.39
N TYR A 307 19.26 -6.53 0.85
CA TYR A 307 18.75 -7.21 2.03
C TYR A 307 17.45 -7.92 1.68
N GLU A 308 17.35 -9.20 2.02
CA GLU A 308 16.14 -10.01 1.78
C GLU A 308 14.93 -9.49 2.56
N GLU A 309 15.18 -8.79 3.67
CA GLU A 309 14.16 -8.21 4.54
C GLU A 309 13.63 -6.86 4.05
N ILE A 310 14.22 -6.29 2.98
CA ILE A 310 13.86 -4.96 2.45
C ILE A 310 13.49 -5.08 0.98
N ASP A 311 12.27 -4.69 0.67
CA ASP A 311 11.81 -4.54 -0.71
C ASP A 311 12.10 -3.12 -1.20
N MET A 312 12.68 -3.01 -2.38
CA MET A 312 12.98 -1.72 -2.99
C MET A 312 11.96 -1.39 -4.08
N VAL A 313 11.16 -0.35 -3.84
CA VAL A 313 10.21 0.20 -4.80
C VAL A 313 10.51 1.67 -5.05
N THR A 314 9.63 2.42 -5.72
CA THR A 314 9.79 3.86 -5.92
C THR A 314 8.53 4.64 -5.56
N THR A 315 8.68 5.93 -5.28
CA THR A 315 7.55 6.86 -5.27
C THR A 315 7.03 7.06 -6.70
N PRO A 316 5.81 7.58 -6.90
CA PRO A 316 5.32 7.98 -8.22
C PRO A 316 6.18 9.03 -8.95
N ALA A 317 7.07 9.72 -8.22
CA ALA A 317 8.06 10.64 -8.76
C ALA A 317 9.40 9.97 -9.11
N GLY A 318 9.58 8.67 -8.80
CA GLY A 318 10.78 7.88 -9.11
C GLY A 318 11.86 7.87 -8.02
N ASP A 319 11.65 8.52 -6.88
CA ASP A 319 12.59 8.43 -5.76
C ASP A 319 12.57 7.02 -5.15
N PRO A 320 13.73 6.44 -4.78
CA PRO A 320 13.79 5.09 -4.23
C PRO A 320 13.12 5.01 -2.86
N VAL A 321 12.40 3.95 -2.62
CA VAL A 321 11.68 3.65 -1.37
C VAL A 321 12.09 2.29 -0.87
N ALA A 322 12.54 2.22 0.39
CA ALA A 322 12.75 0.97 1.10
C ALA A 322 11.49 0.60 1.87
N MET A 323 10.99 -0.61 1.68
CA MET A 323 9.83 -1.14 2.37
C MET A 323 10.23 -2.30 3.27
N SER A 324 9.93 -2.19 4.57
CA SER A 324 9.97 -3.27 5.54
C SER A 324 8.56 -3.79 5.77
N HIS A 325 8.32 -5.08 5.59
CA HIS A 325 7.02 -5.72 5.74
C HIS A 325 7.07 -6.80 6.81
N ALA A 326 6.14 -6.74 7.76
CA ALA A 326 5.91 -7.78 8.77
C ALA A 326 4.52 -8.39 8.58
N ASN A 327 4.45 -9.71 8.54
CA ASN A 327 3.20 -10.44 8.35
C ASN A 327 2.28 -10.35 9.56
N ASN A 328 2.87 -10.20 10.75
CA ASN A 328 2.18 -10.27 12.04
C ASN A 328 2.04 -8.88 12.67
N GLY A 329 0.88 -8.25 12.46
CA GLY A 329 0.56 -6.94 13.03
C GLY A 329 -0.37 -7.03 14.24
N THR A 330 -1.64 -6.64 14.05
CA THR A 330 -2.59 -6.47 15.16
C THR A 330 -3.47 -7.69 15.48
N SER A 331 -3.27 -8.83 14.83
CA SER A 331 -4.13 -10.01 15.01
C SER A 331 -4.14 -10.53 16.45
N ASP A 332 -2.98 -10.62 17.09
CA ASP A 332 -2.84 -11.05 18.48
C ASP A 332 -3.46 -10.03 19.46
N LEU A 333 -3.28 -8.73 19.19
CA LEU A 333 -3.95 -7.67 19.95
C LEU A 333 -5.48 -7.81 19.90
N ASN A 334 -6.04 -8.15 18.74
CA ASN A 334 -7.48 -8.36 18.58
C ASN A 334 -7.96 -9.58 19.39
N ALA A 335 -7.17 -10.65 19.42
CA ALA A 335 -7.47 -11.85 20.21
C ALA A 335 -7.52 -11.53 21.72
N TRP A 336 -6.51 -10.81 22.23
CA TRP A 336 -6.48 -10.39 23.64
C TRP A 336 -7.59 -9.44 24.02
N VAL A 337 -7.89 -8.44 23.17
CA VAL A 337 -9.05 -7.55 23.40
C VAL A 337 -10.35 -8.33 23.38
N GLY A 338 -10.48 -9.33 22.52
CA GLY A 338 -11.60 -10.28 22.52
C GLY A 338 -11.76 -10.99 23.86
N LEU A 339 -10.66 -11.50 24.43
CA LEU A 339 -10.66 -12.14 25.75
C LEU A 339 -11.10 -11.18 26.87
N PHE A 340 -10.60 -9.93 26.86
CA PHE A 340 -11.02 -8.92 27.84
C PHE A 340 -12.49 -8.53 27.68
N ARG A 341 -13.03 -8.53 26.47
CA ARG A 341 -14.46 -8.34 26.21
C ARG A 341 -15.30 -9.48 26.83
N GLU A 342 -14.88 -10.73 26.67
CA GLU A 342 -15.54 -11.88 27.31
C GLU A 342 -15.50 -11.77 28.82
N PHE A 343 -14.34 -11.42 29.39
CA PHE A 343 -14.19 -11.15 30.82
C PHE A 343 -15.17 -10.07 31.30
N SER A 344 -15.27 -8.93 30.59
CA SER A 344 -16.19 -7.85 30.94
C SER A 344 -17.65 -8.30 30.97
N LYS A 345 -18.05 -9.14 30.00
CA LYS A 345 -19.40 -9.69 29.93
C LYS A 345 -19.75 -10.60 31.14
N LEU A 346 -18.77 -11.33 31.68
CA LEU A 346 -18.97 -12.14 32.89
C LEU A 346 -19.40 -11.28 34.10
N PHE A 347 -19.01 -10.04 34.15
CA PHE A 347 -19.38 -9.08 35.21
C PHE A 347 -20.57 -8.20 34.83
N GLY A 348 -21.26 -8.51 33.72
CA GLY A 348 -22.40 -7.72 33.25
C GLY A 348 -22.01 -6.32 32.69
N ILE A 349 -20.74 -6.11 32.37
CA ILE A 349 -20.26 -4.84 31.81
C ILE A 349 -20.40 -4.91 30.29
N ASN A 350 -21.29 -4.09 29.75
CA ASN A 350 -21.43 -3.90 28.30
C ASN A 350 -20.56 -2.72 27.86
N ILE A 351 -19.47 -3.03 27.16
CA ILE A 351 -18.54 -2.05 26.61
C ILE A 351 -18.40 -2.29 25.10
N SER A 352 -18.40 -1.24 24.30
CA SER A 352 -18.15 -1.36 22.86
C SER A 352 -16.70 -1.72 22.57
N ASP A 353 -16.45 -2.39 21.44
CA ASP A 353 -15.09 -2.74 21.03
C ASP A 353 -14.20 -1.50 20.92
N GLY A 354 -14.69 -0.41 20.33
CA GLY A 354 -13.93 0.84 20.20
C GLY A 354 -13.52 1.42 21.56
N GLU A 355 -14.44 1.46 22.52
CA GLU A 355 -14.15 1.95 23.87
C GLU A 355 -13.18 1.01 24.63
N LEU A 356 -13.29 -0.29 24.43
CA LEU A 356 -12.38 -1.26 25.06
C LEU A 356 -10.96 -1.12 24.52
N PHE A 357 -10.80 -1.00 23.20
CA PHE A 357 -9.51 -0.70 22.58
C PHE A 357 -8.92 0.59 23.11
N GLU A 358 -9.70 1.67 23.12
CA GLU A 358 -9.25 2.98 23.61
C GLU A 358 -8.76 2.92 25.06
N LYS A 359 -9.52 2.28 25.96
CA LYS A 359 -9.15 2.16 27.39
C LYS A 359 -7.90 1.30 27.58
N LEU A 360 -7.82 0.13 26.94
CA LEU A 360 -6.68 -0.77 27.07
C LEU A 360 -5.40 -0.17 26.49
N TYR A 361 -5.48 0.44 25.31
CA TYR A 361 -4.34 1.07 24.65
C TYR A 361 -3.87 2.30 25.44
N THR A 362 -4.77 3.17 25.88
CA THR A 362 -4.42 4.34 26.70
C THR A 362 -3.81 3.91 28.03
N ASN A 363 -4.35 2.85 28.69
CA ASN A 363 -3.78 2.35 29.95
C ASN A 363 -2.35 1.81 29.76
N SER A 364 -1.97 1.33 28.58
CA SER A 364 -0.61 0.85 28.30
C SER A 364 0.46 1.93 28.47
N LEU A 365 0.09 3.21 28.33
CA LEU A 365 1.00 4.33 28.54
C LEU A 365 1.49 4.46 30.00
N ASN A 366 0.77 3.86 30.96
CA ASN A 366 1.16 3.80 32.37
C ASN A 366 2.16 2.65 32.67
N GLY A 367 2.48 1.82 31.68
CA GLY A 367 3.43 0.73 31.82
C GLY A 367 4.87 1.21 31.86
N SER A 368 5.75 0.35 32.38
CA SER A 368 7.21 0.57 32.38
C SER A 368 7.72 0.68 30.94
N PRO A 369 8.68 1.58 30.65
CA PRO A 369 9.18 1.81 29.29
C PRO A 369 9.64 0.55 28.55
N ASP A 370 10.20 -0.43 29.27
CA ASP A 370 10.63 -1.74 28.76
C ASP A 370 9.58 -2.84 28.89
N CYS A 371 8.31 -2.48 29.15
CA CYS A 371 7.20 -3.41 29.41
C CYS A 371 7.34 -4.23 30.70
N GLY A 372 8.11 -3.77 31.70
CA GLY A 372 8.28 -4.47 32.98
C GLY A 372 8.91 -5.87 32.83
N ASN A 373 9.82 -6.04 31.91
CA ASN A 373 10.47 -7.30 31.57
C ASN A 373 9.49 -8.40 31.08
N LEU A 374 8.37 -8.02 30.49
CA LEU A 374 7.47 -8.92 29.76
C LEU A 374 7.91 -9.07 28.30
N MET A 375 7.52 -10.18 27.67
CA MET A 375 7.80 -10.47 26.27
C MET A 375 6.61 -11.14 25.60
N SER A 376 6.32 -10.77 24.34
CA SER A 376 5.28 -11.38 23.53
C SER A 376 5.75 -11.54 22.09
N PHE A 377 5.35 -12.65 21.46
CA PHE A 377 5.35 -12.86 20.02
C PHE A 377 3.90 -12.97 19.55
N GLY A 378 3.43 -12.05 18.73
CA GLY A 378 2.07 -12.07 18.20
C GLY A 378 1.99 -12.81 16.86
N TYR A 379 2.71 -13.90 16.67
CA TYR A 379 2.87 -14.59 15.40
C TYR A 379 1.75 -15.58 15.13
N PHE A 380 0.82 -15.23 14.26
CA PHE A 380 -0.23 -16.09 13.71
C PHE A 380 0.19 -16.76 12.40
N SER A 381 1.27 -16.32 11.79
CA SER A 381 1.84 -16.86 10.55
C SER A 381 3.36 -16.75 10.59
N GLY A 382 4.02 -17.26 9.55
CA GLY A 382 5.45 -17.06 9.37
C GLY A 382 5.83 -15.58 9.30
N GLU A 383 7.08 -15.28 9.67
CA GLU A 383 7.62 -13.92 9.70
C GLU A 383 8.98 -13.85 9.00
N GLY A 384 9.01 -13.24 7.81
CA GLY A 384 10.22 -13.18 6.98
C GLY A 384 11.39 -12.46 7.65
N ILE A 385 11.13 -11.40 8.41
CA ILE A 385 12.16 -10.61 9.11
C ILE A 385 12.91 -11.46 10.14
N THR A 386 12.22 -12.38 10.82
CA THR A 386 12.83 -13.28 11.81
C THR A 386 13.09 -14.70 11.27
N LYS A 387 12.88 -14.90 9.96
CA LYS A 387 13.11 -16.17 9.25
C LYS A 387 12.37 -17.37 9.89
N LEU A 388 11.09 -17.15 10.20
CA LEU A 388 10.16 -18.16 10.69
C LEU A 388 9.10 -18.45 9.63
N ASN A 389 8.92 -19.73 9.28
CA ASN A 389 7.93 -20.14 8.26
C ASN A 389 6.51 -20.26 8.83
N GLU A 390 6.39 -20.44 10.13
CA GLU A 390 5.15 -20.51 10.88
C GLU A 390 5.26 -19.69 12.16
N GLY A 391 4.15 -19.43 12.86
CA GLY A 391 4.13 -18.74 14.14
C GLY A 391 3.26 -19.44 15.17
N ARG A 392 3.53 -19.18 16.44
CA ARG A 392 2.70 -19.56 17.60
C ARG A 392 2.63 -18.36 18.53
N PRO A 393 1.45 -17.72 18.73
CA PRO A 393 1.35 -16.61 19.67
C PRO A 393 1.85 -17.02 21.06
N LEU A 394 2.88 -16.33 21.54
CA LEU A 394 3.60 -16.71 22.74
C LEU A 394 3.76 -15.52 23.70
N PHE A 395 3.44 -15.74 24.98
CA PHE A 395 3.68 -14.74 26.03
C PHE A 395 4.64 -15.28 27.09
N LEU A 396 5.71 -14.55 27.36
CA LEU A 396 6.78 -14.94 28.29
C LEU A 396 6.90 -13.94 29.43
N ARG A 397 7.12 -14.45 30.64
CA ARG A 397 7.47 -13.66 31.81
C ARG A 397 8.38 -14.43 32.75
N SER A 398 9.23 -13.72 33.48
CA SER A 398 10.03 -14.27 34.57
C SER A 398 9.34 -14.03 35.93
N PRO A 399 9.77 -14.71 37.00
CA PRO A 399 9.27 -14.42 38.34
C PRO A 399 9.50 -12.98 38.82
N LYS A 400 10.43 -12.25 38.18
CA LYS A 400 10.78 -10.86 38.49
C LYS A 400 10.10 -9.84 37.58
N SER A 401 9.31 -10.28 36.60
CA SER A 401 8.60 -9.37 35.69
C SER A 401 7.50 -8.60 36.42
N GLU A 402 7.34 -7.32 36.09
CA GLU A 402 6.26 -6.47 36.59
C GLU A 402 4.95 -6.78 35.85
N PHE A 403 4.26 -7.85 36.25
CA PHE A 403 3.05 -8.33 35.59
C PHE A 403 1.81 -7.57 36.06
N ASN A 404 1.40 -6.58 35.25
CA ASN A 404 0.17 -5.83 35.40
C ASN A 404 -0.44 -5.53 34.04
N LEU A 405 -1.69 -5.03 33.99
CA LEU A 405 -2.42 -4.81 32.73
C LEU A 405 -1.74 -3.79 31.81
N ALA A 406 -1.14 -2.74 32.38
CA ALA A 406 -0.47 -1.71 31.59
C ALA A 406 0.77 -2.27 30.87
N ASN A 407 1.63 -2.97 31.59
CA ASN A 407 2.80 -3.64 31.02
C ASN A 407 2.43 -4.76 30.04
N PHE A 408 1.38 -5.52 30.33
CA PHE A 408 0.87 -6.55 29.45
C PHE A 408 0.45 -5.96 28.10
N MET A 409 -0.41 -4.96 28.09
CA MET A 409 -0.86 -4.32 26.86
C MET A 409 0.27 -3.64 26.11
N ARG A 410 1.20 -3.00 26.84
CA ARG A 410 2.38 -2.36 26.23
C ARG A 410 3.28 -3.40 25.54
N ALA A 411 3.50 -4.57 26.13
CA ALA A 411 4.30 -5.64 25.55
C ALA A 411 3.70 -6.15 24.23
N HIS A 412 2.38 -6.34 24.17
CA HIS A 412 1.71 -6.74 22.93
C HIS A 412 1.72 -5.64 21.86
N LEU A 413 1.56 -4.37 22.23
CA LEU A 413 1.68 -3.23 21.32
C LEU A 413 3.11 -3.08 20.78
N TYR A 414 4.12 -3.26 21.63
CA TYR A 414 5.53 -3.25 21.20
C TYR A 414 5.83 -4.43 20.27
N SER A 415 5.39 -5.64 20.64
CA SER A 415 5.56 -6.84 19.81
C SER A 415 5.03 -6.64 18.39
N SER A 416 3.85 -6.04 18.25
CA SER A 416 3.24 -5.81 16.93
C SER A 416 4.09 -4.89 16.02
N LEU A 417 4.90 -3.98 16.60
CA LEU A 417 5.78 -3.08 15.87
C LEU A 417 7.20 -3.61 15.68
N THR A 418 7.61 -4.61 16.48
CA THR A 418 9.04 -4.95 16.59
C THR A 418 9.58 -5.59 15.32
N ALA A 419 8.86 -6.46 14.64
CA ALA A 419 9.35 -7.09 13.42
C ALA A 419 9.65 -6.03 12.34
N VAL A 420 8.71 -5.12 12.06
CA VAL A 420 8.93 -4.07 11.08
C VAL A 420 10.03 -3.08 11.51
N LYS A 421 10.17 -2.83 12.82
CA LYS A 421 11.26 -2.03 13.36
C LYS A 421 12.62 -2.68 13.11
N VAL A 422 12.76 -3.99 13.29
CA VAL A 422 14.00 -4.72 12.98
C VAL A 422 14.39 -4.56 11.52
N GLY A 423 13.42 -4.60 10.61
CA GLY A 423 13.66 -4.28 9.20
C GLY A 423 14.14 -2.83 8.99
N LEU A 424 13.50 -1.86 9.67
CA LEU A 424 13.93 -0.45 9.58
C LEU A 424 15.32 -0.22 10.20
N ASP A 425 15.76 -1.02 11.18
CA ASP A 425 17.10 -0.93 11.75
C ASP A 425 18.19 -1.27 10.72
N ILE A 426 17.90 -2.12 9.75
CA ILE A 426 18.82 -2.35 8.62
C ILE A 426 19.13 -1.02 7.92
N LEU A 427 18.11 -0.22 7.67
CA LEU A 427 18.25 1.07 6.99
C LEU A 427 19.01 2.08 7.85
N THR A 428 18.67 2.17 9.14
CA THR A 428 19.24 3.18 10.04
C THR A 428 20.64 2.82 10.52
N GLU A 429 20.91 1.55 10.82
CA GLU A 429 22.18 1.10 11.42
C GLU A 429 23.21 0.66 10.38
N LYS A 430 22.80 -0.06 9.31
CA LYS A 430 23.73 -0.54 8.28
C LYS A 430 23.91 0.45 7.14
N GLU A 431 22.82 1.09 6.71
CA GLU A 431 22.80 2.02 5.57
C GLU A 431 22.92 3.50 5.98
N ASN A 432 22.91 3.81 7.29
CA ASN A 432 22.96 5.17 7.85
C ASN A 432 21.86 6.10 7.31
N VAL A 433 20.69 5.54 7.02
CA VAL A 433 19.51 6.31 6.57
C VAL A 433 18.92 7.06 7.76
N LYS A 434 18.61 8.35 7.59
CA LYS A 434 17.96 9.16 8.63
C LYS A 434 16.45 9.22 8.37
N ILE A 435 15.67 8.76 9.33
CA ILE A 435 14.22 8.96 9.33
C ILE A 435 13.94 10.35 9.88
N LYS A 436 13.38 11.24 9.05
CA LYS A 436 13.00 12.61 9.46
C LYS A 436 11.60 12.64 10.06
N LYS A 437 10.67 11.85 9.51
CA LYS A 437 9.27 11.75 9.92
C LYS A 437 8.61 10.51 9.33
N MET A 438 7.70 9.89 10.09
CA MET A 438 6.82 8.83 9.60
C MET A 438 5.35 9.25 9.74
N MET A 439 4.55 8.91 8.74
CA MET A 439 3.10 9.10 8.75
C MET A 439 2.44 7.79 9.18
N GLY A 440 1.68 7.79 10.29
CA GLY A 440 0.98 6.60 10.78
C GLY A 440 -0.45 6.53 10.26
N HIS A 441 -0.90 5.36 9.80
CA HIS A 441 -2.29 5.10 9.47
C HIS A 441 -2.70 3.65 9.76
N GLY A 442 -4.01 3.37 9.78
CA GLY A 442 -4.55 2.05 10.11
C GLY A 442 -5.03 1.91 11.55
N GLY A 443 -5.39 0.66 11.92
CA GLY A 443 -6.11 0.37 13.17
C GLY A 443 -5.39 0.82 14.45
N LEU A 444 -4.08 0.61 14.51
CA LEU A 444 -3.23 0.96 15.65
C LEU A 444 -3.25 2.46 15.98
N PHE A 445 -3.41 3.31 14.97
CA PHE A 445 -3.38 4.77 15.12
C PHE A 445 -4.75 5.41 15.43
N LYS A 446 -5.84 4.61 15.48
CA LYS A 446 -7.17 5.09 15.85
C LYS A 446 -7.24 5.57 17.30
N THR A 447 -6.51 4.92 18.21
CA THR A 447 -6.37 5.41 19.59
C THR A 447 -5.36 6.54 19.62
N LYS A 448 -5.88 7.76 19.83
CA LYS A 448 -5.09 9.00 19.77
C LYS A 448 -3.84 8.93 20.65
N GLY A 449 -2.69 9.18 20.07
CA GLY A 449 -1.41 9.33 20.75
C GLY A 449 -0.68 8.03 21.10
N VAL A 450 -1.35 6.86 21.15
CA VAL A 450 -0.71 5.60 21.59
C VAL A 450 0.17 5.02 20.51
N GLY A 451 -0.40 4.67 19.35
CA GLY A 451 0.35 4.11 18.22
C GLY A 451 1.47 5.06 17.77
N GLN A 452 1.19 6.37 17.73
CA GLN A 452 2.20 7.38 17.40
C GLN A 452 3.39 7.37 18.34
N ARG A 453 3.15 7.37 19.66
CA ARG A 453 4.20 7.36 20.67
C ARG A 453 5.06 6.12 20.59
N TYR A 454 4.44 4.95 20.40
CA TYR A 454 5.17 3.69 20.35
C TYR A 454 5.95 3.52 19.05
N LEU A 455 5.37 3.92 17.91
CA LEU A 455 6.15 3.94 16.67
C LEU A 455 7.29 4.96 16.75
N SER A 456 7.04 6.16 17.28
CA SER A 456 8.09 7.17 17.49
C SER A 456 9.22 6.65 18.41
N ALA A 457 8.87 5.91 19.47
CA ALA A 457 9.85 5.26 20.33
C ALA A 457 10.67 4.19 19.58
N ALA A 458 10.01 3.40 18.72
CA ALA A 458 10.65 2.36 17.93
C ALA A 458 11.70 2.90 16.94
N ILE A 459 11.38 4.02 16.26
CA ILE A 459 12.19 4.57 15.17
C ILE A 459 13.00 5.81 15.56
N ASN A 460 12.84 6.31 16.78
CA ASN A 460 13.46 7.54 17.29
C ASN A 460 13.28 8.74 16.34
N ALA A 461 12.06 8.92 15.82
CA ALA A 461 11.70 10.01 14.92
C ALA A 461 10.25 10.45 15.14
N PRO A 462 9.86 11.69 14.74
CA PRO A 462 8.49 12.15 14.84
C PRO A 462 7.52 11.28 14.05
N VAL A 463 6.34 11.01 14.61
CA VAL A 463 5.24 10.31 13.94
C VAL A 463 4.02 11.22 13.88
N GLU A 464 3.50 11.43 12.67
CA GLU A 464 2.31 12.24 12.42
C GLU A 464 1.14 11.35 11.96
N VAL A 465 -0.08 11.68 12.40
CA VAL A 465 -1.32 11.07 11.92
C VAL A 465 -2.21 12.16 11.36
N LEU A 466 -2.61 12.02 10.11
CA LEU A 466 -3.47 12.97 9.39
C LEU A 466 -4.95 12.60 9.57
N GLU A 467 -5.82 13.58 9.70
CA GLU A 467 -7.28 13.36 9.77
C GLU A 467 -7.85 12.81 8.44
N THR A 468 -7.21 13.13 7.31
CA THR A 468 -7.61 12.73 5.95
C THR A 468 -7.13 11.34 5.53
N ALA A 469 -6.40 10.62 6.38
CA ALA A 469 -5.83 9.29 6.06
C ALA A 469 -6.89 8.20 5.77
N SER A 470 -8.19 8.48 5.91
CA SER A 470 -9.28 7.53 5.67
C SER A 470 -9.62 7.31 4.19
N GLU A 471 -9.21 8.21 3.28
CA GLU A 471 -9.63 8.16 1.87
C GLU A 471 -8.76 7.24 1.00
N GLY A 472 -7.54 6.93 1.45
CA GLY A 472 -6.68 5.89 0.89
C GLY A 472 -6.15 6.17 -0.51
N GLY A 473 -5.76 5.10 -1.22
CA GLY A 473 -5.12 5.19 -2.52
C GLY A 473 -6.02 5.73 -3.64
N ALA A 474 -7.35 5.56 -3.54
CA ALA A 474 -8.27 6.14 -4.50
C ALA A 474 -8.20 7.69 -4.52
N TRP A 475 -8.06 8.31 -3.34
CA TRP A 475 -7.80 9.73 -3.25
C TRP A 475 -6.39 10.08 -3.72
N GLY A 476 -5.39 9.27 -3.35
CA GLY A 476 -4.00 9.45 -3.80
C GLY A 476 -3.88 9.49 -5.32
N ILE A 477 -4.56 8.58 -6.04
CA ILE A 477 -4.53 8.58 -7.51
C ILE A 477 -5.36 9.74 -8.10
N ALA A 478 -6.43 10.21 -7.44
CA ALA A 478 -7.14 11.43 -7.84
C ALA A 478 -6.23 12.66 -7.71
N LEU A 479 -5.41 12.73 -6.65
CA LEU A 479 -4.40 13.78 -6.48
C LEU A 479 -3.29 13.71 -7.55
N LEU A 480 -2.86 12.52 -7.95
CA LEU A 480 -1.92 12.35 -9.07
C LEU A 480 -2.55 12.78 -10.41
N ALA A 481 -3.83 12.50 -10.61
CA ALA A 481 -4.57 13.00 -11.76
C ALA A 481 -4.66 14.54 -11.76
N LEU A 482 -4.95 15.16 -10.62
CA LEU A 482 -4.92 16.61 -10.44
C LEU A 482 -3.51 17.19 -10.69
N TYR A 483 -2.46 16.50 -10.20
CA TYR A 483 -1.08 16.92 -10.34
C TYR A 483 -0.65 17.06 -11.80
N VAL A 484 -1.19 16.28 -12.74
CA VAL A 484 -0.90 16.45 -14.18
C VAL A 484 -1.13 17.88 -14.65
N SER A 485 -2.11 18.59 -14.08
CA SER A 485 -2.40 19.99 -14.41
C SER A 485 -1.46 21.00 -13.73
N GLN A 486 -0.64 20.57 -12.80
CA GLN A 486 0.20 21.39 -11.93
C GLN A 486 1.71 21.10 -12.08
N ALA A 487 2.07 20.04 -12.80
CA ALA A 487 3.44 19.52 -12.89
C ALA A 487 4.45 20.52 -13.51
N ASP A 488 3.97 21.44 -14.36
CA ASP A 488 4.82 22.53 -14.91
C ASP A 488 5.20 23.60 -13.86
N LYS A 489 4.50 23.63 -12.70
CA LYS A 489 4.66 24.69 -11.70
C LYS A 489 5.28 24.20 -10.39
N TYR A 490 5.08 22.94 -10.06
CA TYR A 490 5.46 22.34 -8.77
C TYR A 490 6.06 20.96 -9.00
N SER A 491 7.06 20.57 -8.20
CA SER A 491 7.38 19.17 -7.99
C SER A 491 6.22 18.48 -7.24
N LEU A 492 6.14 17.15 -7.26
CA LEU A 492 5.05 16.44 -6.63
C LEU A 492 5.00 16.71 -5.10
N ASP A 493 6.15 16.71 -4.43
CA ASP A 493 6.22 17.01 -2.99
C ASP A 493 5.84 18.46 -2.67
N GLU A 494 6.19 19.42 -3.51
CA GLU A 494 5.75 20.82 -3.37
C GLU A 494 4.24 20.97 -3.60
N PHE A 495 3.70 20.29 -4.61
CA PHE A 495 2.26 20.29 -4.87
C PHE A 495 1.49 19.75 -3.67
N LEU A 496 1.87 18.59 -3.17
CA LEU A 496 1.22 17.99 -2.00
C LEU A 496 1.34 18.91 -0.78
N SER A 497 2.56 19.30 -0.41
CA SER A 497 2.79 20.06 0.83
C SER A 497 2.22 21.48 0.81
N LYS A 498 2.23 22.18 -0.35
CA LYS A 498 1.82 23.58 -0.46
C LYS A 498 0.39 23.78 -0.95
N LYS A 499 -0.24 22.77 -1.59
CA LYS A 499 -1.57 22.91 -2.21
C LYS A 499 -2.62 22.02 -1.59
N ILE A 500 -2.25 20.79 -1.22
CA ILE A 500 -3.19 19.81 -0.68
C ILE A 500 -3.16 19.79 0.84
N PHE A 501 -1.96 19.77 1.43
CA PHE A 501 -1.77 19.61 2.87
C PHE A 501 -1.34 20.91 3.60
N ASP A 502 -1.47 22.06 2.98
CA ASP A 502 -1.08 23.37 3.55
C ASP A 502 -1.80 23.73 4.84
N LYS A 503 -3.04 23.25 5.00
CA LYS A 503 -3.93 23.50 6.15
C LYS A 503 -4.10 22.27 7.04
N ASN A 504 -3.31 21.24 6.84
CA ASN A 504 -3.55 19.99 7.54
C ASN A 504 -3.14 20.07 9.01
N THR A 505 -4.10 19.80 9.88
CA THR A 505 -3.96 19.77 11.34
C THR A 505 -3.69 18.35 11.83
N GLY A 506 -2.68 17.69 11.28
CA GLY A 506 -2.21 16.39 11.78
C GLY A 506 -1.70 16.51 13.22
N SER A 507 -1.78 15.44 13.99
CA SER A 507 -1.12 15.36 15.30
C SER A 507 0.25 14.74 15.14
N GLU A 508 1.31 15.44 15.54
CA GLU A 508 2.69 14.96 15.55
C GLU A 508 3.14 14.63 16.97
N ILE A 509 3.77 13.49 17.17
CA ILE A 509 4.33 13.07 18.46
C ILE A 509 5.78 12.65 18.26
N MET A 510 6.68 13.16 19.12
CA MET A 510 8.02 12.65 19.34
C MET A 510 8.05 11.96 20.71
N ALA A 511 8.49 10.71 20.75
CA ALA A 511 8.64 9.95 21.99
C ALA A 511 9.73 10.56 22.87
N ASP A 512 9.59 10.42 24.18
CA ASP A 512 10.64 10.79 25.11
C ASP A 512 11.77 9.74 25.12
N GLU A 513 12.95 10.13 25.61
CA GLU A 513 14.16 9.31 25.64
C GLU A 513 13.95 7.99 26.41
N LYS A 514 13.12 7.99 27.45
CA LYS A 514 12.84 6.78 28.25
C LYS A 514 12.07 5.75 27.44
N ASP A 515 11.09 6.18 26.65
CA ASP A 515 10.35 5.28 25.78
C ASP A 515 11.22 4.74 24.64
N VAL A 516 12.10 5.56 24.07
CA VAL A 516 13.07 5.13 23.04
C VAL A 516 14.00 4.05 23.59
N GLU A 517 14.61 4.28 24.76
CA GLU A 517 15.50 3.30 25.37
C GLU A 517 14.74 2.05 25.86
N GLY A 518 13.52 2.23 26.35
CA GLY A 518 12.65 1.12 26.73
C GLY A 518 12.28 0.23 25.54
N PHE A 519 11.95 0.83 24.39
CA PHE A 519 11.66 0.08 23.17
C PHE A 519 12.90 -0.66 22.66
N LYS A 520 14.06 -0.02 22.70
CA LYS A 520 15.33 -0.66 22.34
C LYS A 520 15.61 -1.87 23.24
N THR A 521 15.43 -1.74 24.55
CA THR A 521 15.58 -2.83 25.52
C THR A 521 14.60 -3.97 25.21
N PHE A 522 13.34 -3.67 24.87
CA PHE A 522 12.35 -4.66 24.47
C PHE A 522 12.77 -5.35 23.17
N THR A 523 13.21 -4.61 22.16
CA THR A 523 13.69 -5.17 20.88
C THR A 523 14.85 -6.13 21.07
N GLN A 524 15.82 -5.78 21.91
CA GLN A 524 16.94 -6.67 22.20
C GLN A 524 16.48 -7.97 22.88
N ARG A 525 15.53 -7.89 23.81
CA ARG A 525 14.91 -9.07 24.45
C ARG A 525 14.16 -9.91 23.42
N TYR A 526 13.42 -9.28 22.51
CA TYR A 526 12.73 -9.95 21.43
C TYR A 526 13.68 -10.76 20.55
N LEU A 527 14.76 -10.14 20.07
CA LEU A 527 15.77 -10.83 19.25
C LEU A 527 16.45 -11.98 19.99
N ASN A 528 16.75 -11.81 21.28
CA ASN A 528 17.35 -12.84 22.12
C ASN A 528 16.42 -14.03 22.39
N THR A 529 15.12 -13.88 22.18
CA THR A 529 14.10 -14.92 22.49
C THR A 529 13.42 -15.49 21.26
N VAL A 530 13.77 -15.07 20.04
CA VAL A 530 13.23 -15.60 18.77
C VAL A 530 13.35 -17.12 18.67
N ASP A 531 14.45 -17.70 19.19
CA ASP A 531 14.64 -19.15 19.17
C ASP A 531 13.63 -19.91 20.06
N ILE A 532 13.03 -19.26 21.07
CA ILE A 532 11.94 -19.84 21.86
C ILE A 532 10.69 -19.93 20.98
N GLU A 533 10.40 -18.89 20.19
CA GLU A 533 9.30 -18.93 19.23
C GLU A 533 9.53 -20.01 18.17
N ARG A 534 10.74 -20.13 17.64
CA ARG A 534 11.14 -21.21 16.72
C ARG A 534 10.92 -22.59 17.33
N LEU A 535 11.33 -22.80 18.57
CA LEU A 535 11.12 -24.04 19.29
C LEU A 535 9.62 -24.30 19.55
N SER A 536 8.83 -23.26 19.80
CA SER A 536 7.39 -23.41 20.01
C SER A 536 6.70 -23.95 18.75
N VAL A 537 7.08 -23.46 17.57
CA VAL A 537 6.62 -23.98 16.28
C VAL A 537 6.94 -25.46 16.11
N GLU A 538 8.16 -25.88 16.46
CA GLU A 538 8.59 -27.27 16.35
C GLU A 538 7.88 -28.22 17.34
N LYS A 539 7.60 -27.75 18.55
CA LYS A 539 7.10 -28.60 19.66
C LYS A 539 5.59 -28.53 19.85
N PHE A 540 4.96 -27.45 19.45
CA PHE A 540 3.53 -27.24 19.52
C PHE A 540 2.92 -27.29 18.12
N ALA A 541 3.09 -28.45 17.45
CA ALA A 541 2.49 -28.70 16.13
C ALA A 541 0.98 -28.94 16.29
N GLU A 542 0.19 -28.43 15.33
CA GLU A 542 -1.24 -28.69 15.20
C GLU A 542 -1.51 -29.96 14.40
#